data_bd7c35e757ba1fb1e7f0a9e2e29d3b22
#
_entry.id   bd7c35e757ba1fb1e7f0a9e2e29d3b22
#
_cell.length_a   1.000
_cell.length_b   1.000
_cell.length_c   1.000
_cell.angle_alpha   90.00
_cell.angle_beta   90.00
_cell.angle_gamma   90.00
#
_symmetry.space_group_name_H-M   'P 1'
#
loop_
_entity.id
_entity.type
_entity.pdbx_description
1 polymer ?
#
loop_
_entity_poly.entity_id
_entity_poly.type
_entity_poly.pdbx_seq_one_letter_code
_entity_poly.pdbx_strand_id
1 'polypeptide(L)'
;MHRIQGTKYQQSDVSGCYKRIRELLKADQKVIFGGTSCQVAGLMGVVGHKTTNLITVDLVCYGVPSPLNIEVEEKMRGKKLTRIISNRDKKHQGGWLNAYHIICEWEDGSITDCLPEESFIFSAFNSGKTMRYSCYNCQFKHVDRQSDITIGDFSGIRDYKEEWHDGISLVITHTSEGDAFLNSTQGLTMRKRSIKDALLSNRTLYSSDKIDANRWQRKYMSQLYGRAPLWFLKWAYVAVCKSANPLLWPMTLEDLWLRRKKERQAIPYYNEEIKKH
;
A
#
# COMPACT_ATOMS: atom_id res chain seq x y z
N MET A 1 12.23 -6.62 16.81
CA MET A 1 11.07 -5.83 16.35
C MET A 1 11.41 -4.74 15.35
N HIS A 2 12.49 -3.98 15.50
CA HIS A 2 12.82 -2.85 14.60
C HIS A 2 12.89 -3.16 13.09
N ARG A 3 13.13 -4.41 12.68
CA ARG A 3 13.21 -4.80 11.27
C ARG A 3 11.88 -4.78 10.52
N ILE A 4 10.76 -4.92 11.21
CA ILE A 4 9.42 -4.94 10.60
C ILE A 4 8.69 -3.61 10.73
N GLN A 5 9.21 -2.71 11.54
CA GLN A 5 8.70 -1.35 11.67
C GLN A 5 9.13 -0.49 10.47
N GLY A 6 8.39 0.56 10.22
CA GLY A 6 8.62 1.49 9.14
C GLY A 6 8.01 1.04 7.81
N THR A 7 7.81 2.01 6.94
CA THR A 7 7.13 1.82 5.66
C THR A 7 8.07 1.24 4.63
N LYS A 8 7.59 0.26 3.88
CA LYS A 8 8.34 -0.42 2.83
C LYS A 8 7.60 -0.28 1.50
N TYR A 9 8.17 0.52 0.60
CA TYR A 9 7.56 0.81 -0.70
C TYR A 9 8.07 -0.08 -1.84
N GLN A 10 8.87 -1.08 -1.50
CA GLN A 10 9.28 -2.10 -2.45
C GLN A 10 8.70 -3.45 -2.09
N GLN A 11 8.37 -4.23 -3.10
CA GLN A 11 7.92 -5.59 -2.88
C GLN A 11 9.12 -6.47 -2.49
N SER A 12 8.98 -7.17 -1.36
CA SER A 12 9.93 -8.19 -0.95
C SER A 12 9.88 -9.38 -1.90
N ASP A 13 11.03 -10.03 -2.09
CA ASP A 13 11.10 -11.35 -2.71
C ASP A 13 10.55 -12.40 -1.74
N VAL A 14 9.51 -13.09 -2.15
CA VAL A 14 8.84 -14.14 -1.37
C VAL A 14 9.10 -15.56 -1.91
N SER A 15 9.92 -15.71 -2.95
CA SER A 15 10.13 -16.98 -3.63
C SER A 15 10.64 -18.10 -2.71
N GLY A 16 11.62 -17.80 -1.85
CA GLY A 16 12.11 -18.75 -0.83
C GLY A 16 11.20 -18.87 0.40
N CYS A 17 10.42 -17.83 0.70
CA CYS A 17 9.59 -17.75 1.88
C CYS A 17 8.45 -18.76 1.85
N TYR A 18 7.74 -18.92 0.74
CA TYR A 18 6.62 -19.86 0.62
C TYR A 18 7.04 -21.31 0.81
N LYS A 19 8.18 -21.69 0.24
CA LYS A 19 8.75 -23.02 0.43
C LYS A 19 9.06 -23.27 1.91
N ARG A 20 9.71 -22.32 2.55
CA ARG A 20 10.04 -22.41 3.97
C ARG A 20 8.81 -22.52 4.87
N ILE A 21 7.77 -21.72 4.61
CA ILE A 21 6.50 -21.80 5.34
C ILE A 21 5.89 -23.19 5.20
N ARG A 22 5.84 -23.74 4.00
CA ARG A 22 5.31 -25.10 3.78
C ARG A 22 6.09 -26.17 4.55
N GLU A 23 7.41 -26.03 4.66
CA GLU A 23 8.25 -26.92 5.46
C GLU A 23 7.94 -26.82 6.97
N LEU A 24 7.80 -25.59 7.47
CA LEU A 24 7.46 -25.33 8.88
C LEU A 24 6.07 -25.89 9.24
N LEU A 25 5.08 -25.70 8.39
CA LEU A 25 3.74 -26.22 8.58
C LEU A 25 3.71 -27.76 8.57
N LYS A 26 4.51 -28.41 7.69
CA LYS A 26 4.67 -29.88 7.71
C LYS A 26 5.33 -30.39 8.99
N ALA A 27 6.15 -29.58 9.64
CA ALA A 27 6.75 -29.85 10.93
C ALA A 27 5.87 -29.42 12.11
N ASP A 28 4.57 -29.19 11.87
CA ASP A 28 3.57 -28.77 12.86
C ASP A 28 3.92 -27.47 13.62
N GLN A 29 4.70 -26.59 12.99
CA GLN A 29 5.09 -25.33 13.59
C GLN A 29 4.05 -24.24 13.31
N LYS A 30 3.82 -23.38 14.31
CA LYS A 30 2.95 -22.19 14.15
C LYS A 30 3.67 -21.11 13.36
N VAL A 31 2.99 -20.58 12.35
CA VAL A 31 3.53 -19.57 11.44
C VAL A 31 2.58 -18.38 11.36
N ILE A 32 3.13 -17.18 11.44
CA ILE A 32 2.43 -15.95 11.06
C ILE A 32 3.08 -15.42 9.78
N PHE A 33 2.29 -15.22 8.74
CA PHE A 33 2.73 -14.63 7.48
C PHE A 33 2.12 -13.26 7.28
N GLY A 34 2.96 -12.23 7.15
CA GLY A 34 2.55 -10.87 6.80
C GLY A 34 2.97 -10.50 5.38
N GLY A 35 2.04 -9.98 4.56
CA GLY A 35 2.34 -9.60 3.19
C GLY A 35 1.25 -8.74 2.55
N THR A 36 1.36 -8.48 1.26
CA THR A 36 0.26 -7.91 0.48
C THR A 36 -0.77 -8.98 0.17
N SER A 37 -2.02 -8.60 -0.13
CA SER A 37 -3.10 -9.57 -0.43
C SER A 37 -2.73 -10.54 -1.55
N CYS A 38 -2.04 -10.08 -2.60
CA CYS A 38 -1.56 -10.95 -3.67
C CYS A 38 -0.44 -11.90 -3.21
N GLN A 39 0.37 -11.53 -2.21
CA GLN A 39 1.37 -12.43 -1.62
C GLN A 39 0.71 -13.47 -0.73
N VAL A 40 -0.32 -13.10 0.04
CA VAL A 40 -1.13 -14.08 0.80
C VAL A 40 -1.80 -15.08 -0.14
N ALA A 41 -2.42 -14.60 -1.21
CA ALA A 41 -3.04 -15.48 -2.22
C ALA A 41 -2.02 -16.42 -2.86
N GLY A 42 -0.81 -15.93 -3.17
CA GLY A 42 0.30 -16.76 -3.64
C GLY A 42 0.73 -17.84 -2.64
N LEU A 43 0.82 -17.50 -1.35
CA LEU A 43 1.10 -18.46 -0.29
C LEU A 43 0.02 -19.54 -0.21
N MET A 44 -1.26 -19.15 -0.22
CA MET A 44 -2.37 -20.09 -0.15
C MET A 44 -2.35 -21.07 -1.34
N GLY A 45 -1.98 -20.60 -2.54
CA GLY A 45 -1.76 -21.46 -3.70
C GLY A 45 -0.65 -22.50 -3.52
N VAL A 46 0.39 -22.19 -2.73
CA VAL A 46 1.51 -23.11 -2.43
C VAL A 46 1.18 -24.07 -1.29
N VAL A 47 0.47 -23.59 -0.28
CA VAL A 47 0.07 -24.42 0.89
C VAL A 47 -1.10 -25.35 0.54
N GLY A 48 -1.94 -24.95 -0.40
CA GLY A 48 -3.05 -25.73 -0.95
C GLY A 48 -4.34 -25.62 -0.13
N HIS A 49 -4.28 -25.57 1.18
CA HIS A 49 -5.42 -25.40 2.06
C HIS A 49 -5.01 -24.71 3.36
N LYS A 50 -5.97 -24.13 4.03
CA LYS A 50 -5.76 -23.47 5.31
C LYS A 50 -5.46 -24.49 6.40
N THR A 51 -4.50 -24.18 7.24
CA THR A 51 -4.14 -24.98 8.41
C THR A 51 -4.28 -24.15 9.68
N THR A 52 -4.60 -24.79 10.81
CA THR A 52 -4.75 -24.14 12.12
C THR A 52 -3.43 -23.51 12.62
N ASN A 53 -2.30 -23.94 12.07
CA ASN A 53 -0.98 -23.45 12.44
C ASN A 53 -0.52 -22.24 11.60
N LEU A 54 -1.35 -21.75 10.67
CA LEU A 54 -1.04 -20.59 9.82
C LEU A 54 -2.01 -19.46 10.08
N ILE A 55 -1.49 -18.33 10.53
CA ILE A 55 -2.21 -17.04 10.56
C ILE A 55 -1.65 -16.15 9.47
N THR A 56 -2.52 -15.63 8.62
CA THR A 56 -2.17 -14.73 7.53
C THR A 56 -2.67 -13.31 7.81
N VAL A 57 -1.77 -12.35 7.64
CA VAL A 57 -2.07 -10.93 7.82
C VAL A 57 -1.76 -10.20 6.52
N ASP A 58 -2.75 -9.57 5.91
CA ASP A 58 -2.49 -8.75 4.74
C ASP A 58 -2.65 -7.25 5.02
N LEU A 59 -2.29 -6.45 4.02
CA LEU A 59 -2.27 -5.00 4.10
C LEU A 59 -3.35 -4.40 3.20
N VAL A 60 -3.94 -3.28 3.64
CA VAL A 60 -4.66 -2.38 2.74
C VAL A 60 -3.64 -1.79 1.76
N CYS A 61 -3.54 -2.40 0.58
CA CYS A 61 -2.47 -2.13 -0.36
C CYS A 61 -2.90 -1.14 -1.44
N TYR A 62 -2.18 -0.02 -1.53
CA TYR A 62 -2.38 0.95 -2.60
C TYR A 62 -1.81 0.47 -3.95
N GLY A 63 -0.69 -0.25 -3.93
CA GLY A 63 0.02 -0.78 -5.08
C GLY A 63 1.52 -0.83 -4.82
N VAL A 64 2.26 -1.42 -5.75
CA VAL A 64 3.72 -1.54 -5.67
C VAL A 64 4.34 -0.64 -6.72
N PRO A 65 5.18 0.33 -6.34
CA PRO A 65 5.87 1.19 -7.29
C PRO A 65 6.91 0.43 -8.11
N SER A 66 7.24 0.96 -9.28
CA SER A 66 8.32 0.45 -10.10
C SER A 66 9.67 0.63 -9.40
N PRO A 67 10.57 -0.36 -9.43
CA PRO A 67 11.95 -0.18 -8.96
C PRO A 67 12.71 0.96 -9.67
N LEU A 68 12.33 1.26 -10.90
CA LEU A 68 12.88 2.38 -11.66
C LEU A 68 12.73 3.74 -10.97
N ASN A 69 11.77 3.88 -10.04
CA ASN A 69 11.62 5.11 -9.26
C ASN A 69 12.87 5.39 -8.41
N ILE A 70 13.50 4.34 -7.88
CA ILE A 70 14.75 4.47 -7.12
C ILE A 70 15.89 4.89 -8.06
N GLU A 71 16.01 4.24 -9.20
CA GLU A 71 17.07 4.58 -10.17
C GLU A 71 16.98 6.04 -10.65
N VAL A 72 15.76 6.55 -10.83
CA VAL A 72 15.52 7.94 -11.18
C VAL A 72 15.91 8.88 -10.03
N GLU A 73 15.51 8.58 -8.80
CA GLU A 73 15.89 9.36 -7.61
C GLU A 73 17.41 9.40 -7.45
N GLU A 74 18.09 8.25 -7.59
CA GLU A 74 19.55 8.14 -7.53
C GLU A 74 20.23 9.01 -8.61
N LYS A 75 19.76 8.93 -9.86
CA LYS A 75 20.27 9.78 -10.95
C LYS A 75 20.04 11.27 -10.68
N MET A 76 18.89 11.63 -10.10
CA MET A 76 18.58 13.02 -9.77
C MET A 76 19.49 13.56 -8.65
N ARG A 77 19.88 12.70 -7.72
CA ARG A 77 20.73 13.04 -6.56
C ARG A 77 22.22 12.86 -6.83
N GLY A 78 22.58 12.11 -7.86
CA GLY A 78 23.97 11.75 -8.17
C GLY A 78 24.58 10.79 -7.15
N LYS A 79 23.76 10.02 -6.42
CA LYS A 79 24.16 9.12 -5.33
C LYS A 79 23.32 7.84 -5.36
N LYS A 80 23.88 6.76 -4.82
CA LYS A 80 23.14 5.49 -4.62
C LYS A 80 22.39 5.48 -3.31
N LEU A 81 21.13 5.00 -3.35
CA LEU A 81 20.29 4.85 -2.18
C LEU A 81 20.68 3.57 -1.43
N THR A 82 21.09 3.71 -0.17
CA THR A 82 21.38 2.57 0.70
C THR A 82 20.13 2.09 1.40
N ARG A 83 19.32 3.02 1.92
CA ARG A 83 18.13 2.67 2.69
C ARG A 83 17.12 3.81 2.74
N ILE A 84 15.83 3.47 2.72
CA ILE A 84 14.76 4.35 3.17
C ILE A 84 14.56 4.07 4.66
N ILE A 85 14.87 5.05 5.50
CA ILE A 85 14.84 4.90 6.97
C ILE A 85 13.42 5.01 7.47
N SER A 86 12.71 6.08 7.10
CA SER A 86 11.35 6.34 7.54
C SER A 86 10.61 7.22 6.55
N ASN A 87 9.29 7.14 6.60
CA ASN A 87 8.41 8.10 5.93
C ASN A 87 7.25 8.55 6.84
N ARG A 88 7.22 8.10 8.09
CA ARG A 88 6.23 8.50 9.09
C ARG A 88 6.88 8.43 10.46
N ASP A 89 7.56 9.50 10.82
CA ASP A 89 8.14 9.60 12.15
C ASP A 89 7.18 10.34 13.08
N LYS A 90 6.71 9.66 14.13
CA LYS A 90 5.88 10.25 15.18
C LYS A 90 6.57 11.40 15.93
N LYS A 91 7.91 11.52 15.81
CA LYS A 91 8.70 12.58 16.43
C LYS A 91 8.56 13.92 15.72
N HIS A 92 8.12 13.93 14.45
CA HIS A 92 7.90 15.19 13.76
C HIS A 92 6.63 15.88 14.26
N GLN A 93 6.70 17.20 14.37
CA GLN A 93 5.58 18.03 14.81
C GLN A 93 4.36 17.82 13.93
N GLY A 94 3.21 17.54 14.53
CA GLY A 94 1.95 17.34 13.83
C GLY A 94 1.42 15.91 13.82
N GLY A 95 2.16 14.97 14.40
CA GLY A 95 1.74 13.57 14.57
C GLY A 95 1.62 12.80 13.25
N TRP A 96 1.00 11.63 13.33
CA TRP A 96 0.93 10.66 12.24
C TRP A 96 0.35 11.20 10.92
N LEU A 97 -0.67 12.07 10.96
CA LEU A 97 -1.31 12.63 9.77
C LEU A 97 -0.43 13.62 9.01
N ASN A 98 0.47 14.32 9.71
CA ASN A 98 1.29 15.40 9.15
C ASN A 98 2.77 15.01 9.02
N ALA A 99 3.17 13.87 9.55
CA ALA A 99 4.56 13.41 9.61
C ALA A 99 5.01 12.65 8.35
N TYR A 100 4.63 13.13 7.17
CA TYR A 100 5.11 12.56 5.90
C TYR A 100 6.49 13.10 5.55
N HIS A 101 7.50 12.67 6.28
CA HIS A 101 8.90 12.91 5.93
C HIS A 101 9.54 11.66 5.38
N ILE A 102 10.35 11.82 4.36
CA ILE A 102 11.09 10.75 3.72
C ILE A 102 12.55 10.87 4.11
N ILE A 103 12.97 9.96 4.96
CA ILE A 103 14.34 9.92 5.42
C ILE A 103 15.06 8.82 4.67
N CYS A 104 16.03 9.23 3.85
CA CYS A 104 16.87 8.34 3.04
C CYS A 104 18.33 8.43 3.46
N GLU A 105 19.00 7.30 3.52
CA GLU A 105 20.44 7.15 3.70
C GLU A 105 21.10 6.82 2.35
N TRP A 106 22.19 7.48 2.05
CA TRP A 106 22.93 7.38 0.80
C TRP A 106 24.27 6.69 0.97
N GLU A 107 24.88 6.22 -0.11
CA GLU A 107 26.17 5.49 -0.12
C GLU A 107 27.33 6.28 0.49
N ASP A 108 27.26 7.60 0.45
CA ASP A 108 28.25 8.50 1.05
C ASP A 108 28.01 8.76 2.55
N GLY A 109 27.07 8.04 3.16
CA GLY A 109 26.68 8.21 4.57
C GLY A 109 25.81 9.44 4.84
N SER A 110 25.51 10.26 3.83
CA SER A 110 24.64 11.41 4.02
C SER A 110 23.17 10.97 4.19
N ILE A 111 22.42 11.75 4.97
CA ILE A 111 20.99 11.53 5.21
C ILE A 111 20.24 12.71 4.61
N THR A 112 19.17 12.41 3.86
CA THR A 112 18.21 13.41 3.44
C THR A 112 16.92 13.21 4.19
N ASP A 113 16.35 14.30 4.70
CA ASP A 113 15.02 14.40 5.26
C ASP A 113 14.25 15.40 4.42
N CYS A 114 13.23 14.95 3.73
CA CYS A 114 12.49 15.77 2.78
C CYS A 114 11.00 15.45 2.80
N LEU A 115 10.22 16.41 2.31
CA LEU A 115 8.79 16.21 2.09
C LEU A 115 8.53 15.24 0.93
N PRO A 116 7.39 14.55 0.90
CA PRO A 116 7.06 13.62 -0.18
C PRO A 116 7.15 14.24 -1.58
N GLU A 117 6.83 15.52 -1.70
CA GLU A 117 6.88 16.27 -2.96
C GLU A 117 8.31 16.51 -3.46
N GLU A 118 9.29 16.42 -2.58
CA GLU A 118 10.70 16.62 -2.87
C GLU A 118 11.42 15.30 -3.22
N SER A 119 10.75 14.16 -3.00
CA SER A 119 11.22 12.84 -3.38
C SER A 119 10.48 12.32 -4.62
N PHE A 120 11.23 11.93 -5.64
CA PHE A 120 10.66 11.31 -6.83
C PHE A 120 9.99 9.97 -6.50
N ILE A 121 10.61 9.15 -5.65
CA ILE A 121 10.08 7.84 -5.23
C ILE A 121 8.65 8.00 -4.72
N PHE A 122 8.44 8.97 -3.83
CA PHE A 122 7.14 9.16 -3.19
C PHE A 122 6.12 9.87 -4.06
N SER A 123 6.53 10.92 -4.74
CA SER A 123 5.63 11.63 -5.66
C SER A 123 5.14 10.69 -6.75
N ALA A 124 6.03 9.86 -7.29
CA ALA A 124 5.70 8.87 -8.30
C ALA A 124 4.76 7.78 -7.74
N PHE A 125 5.01 7.31 -6.50
CA PHE A 125 4.13 6.39 -5.81
C PHE A 125 2.74 6.99 -5.56
N ASN A 126 2.68 8.16 -4.93
CA ASN A 126 1.41 8.81 -4.58
C ASN A 126 0.57 9.18 -5.80
N SER A 127 1.23 9.47 -6.93
CA SER A 127 0.54 9.76 -8.19
C SER A 127 -0.17 8.54 -8.79
N GLY A 128 0.22 7.33 -8.39
CA GLY A 128 -0.29 6.07 -8.97
C GLY A 128 0.16 5.81 -10.41
N LYS A 129 1.07 6.63 -10.98
CA LYS A 129 1.45 6.59 -12.40
C LYS A 129 2.59 5.62 -12.71
N THR A 130 3.27 5.12 -11.69
CA THR A 130 4.49 4.30 -11.82
C THR A 130 4.39 2.96 -11.12
N MET A 131 3.17 2.46 -10.94
CA MET A 131 2.94 1.18 -10.30
C MET A 131 3.32 0.00 -11.19
N ARG A 132 3.51 -1.17 -10.60
CA ARG A 132 3.57 -2.43 -11.34
C ARG A 132 2.34 -2.58 -12.22
N TYR A 133 2.53 -3.18 -13.41
CA TYR A 133 1.43 -3.34 -14.36
C TYR A 133 0.26 -4.12 -13.76
N SER A 134 0.54 -5.19 -13.02
CA SER A 134 -0.48 -6.00 -12.33
C SER A 134 -1.30 -5.23 -11.28
N CYS A 135 -0.74 -4.14 -10.69
CA CYS A 135 -1.44 -3.33 -9.72
C CYS A 135 -2.56 -2.47 -10.35
N TYR A 136 -2.48 -2.19 -11.66
CA TYR A 136 -3.52 -1.45 -12.38
C TYR A 136 -4.78 -2.27 -12.65
N ASN A 137 -4.67 -3.58 -12.58
CA ASN A 137 -5.79 -4.52 -12.71
C ASN A 137 -5.72 -5.54 -11.57
N CYS A 138 -5.58 -5.05 -10.34
CA CYS A 138 -5.41 -5.88 -9.16
C CYS A 138 -6.71 -6.62 -8.83
N GLN A 139 -6.64 -7.94 -8.84
CA GLN A 139 -7.78 -8.81 -8.50
C GLN A 139 -7.98 -8.97 -6.98
N PHE A 140 -7.05 -8.45 -6.17
CA PHE A 140 -7.05 -8.59 -4.71
C PHE A 140 -7.52 -7.33 -3.97
N LYS A 141 -8.01 -6.32 -4.69
CA LYS A 141 -8.61 -5.10 -4.11
C LYS A 141 -10.11 -5.26 -3.96
N HIS A 142 -10.50 -6.04 -3.01
CA HIS A 142 -11.89 -6.23 -2.58
C HIS A 142 -11.91 -6.48 -1.07
N VAL A 143 -13.07 -6.36 -0.46
CA VAL A 143 -13.24 -6.51 0.99
C VAL A 143 -13.11 -7.97 1.41
N ASP A 144 -13.65 -8.87 0.59
CA ASP A 144 -13.55 -10.30 0.82
C ASP A 144 -12.13 -10.78 0.49
N ARG A 145 -11.38 -11.17 1.50
CA ARG A 145 -9.96 -11.49 1.43
C ARG A 145 -9.67 -12.93 1.82
N GLN A 146 -8.56 -13.45 1.29
CA GLN A 146 -8.09 -14.79 1.63
C GLN A 146 -7.25 -14.82 2.93
N SER A 147 -6.88 -13.65 3.44
CA SER A 147 -6.16 -13.51 4.72
C SER A 147 -7.08 -13.71 5.91
N ASP A 148 -6.50 -14.02 7.05
CA ASP A 148 -7.23 -14.06 8.32
C ASP A 148 -7.51 -12.64 8.84
N ILE A 149 -6.55 -11.75 8.65
CA ILE A 149 -6.58 -10.38 9.16
C ILE A 149 -6.09 -9.44 8.07
N THR A 150 -6.79 -8.32 7.87
CA THR A 150 -6.30 -7.18 7.10
C THR A 150 -5.97 -6.03 8.02
N ILE A 151 -4.79 -5.43 7.85
CA ILE A 151 -4.39 -4.24 8.59
C ILE A 151 -4.13 -3.06 7.64
N GLY A 152 -4.33 -1.86 8.12
CA GLY A 152 -4.07 -0.64 7.37
C GLY A 152 -4.17 0.61 8.22
N ASP A 153 -3.93 1.75 7.60
CA ASP A 153 -4.18 3.04 8.23
C ASP A 153 -5.67 3.31 8.26
N PHE A 154 -6.23 3.71 9.41
CA PHE A 154 -7.61 4.14 9.48
C PHE A 154 -7.73 5.63 9.18
N SER A 155 -7.40 6.01 7.95
CA SER A 155 -7.49 7.39 7.50
C SER A 155 -8.95 7.85 7.41
N GLY A 156 -9.20 9.12 7.75
CA GLY A 156 -10.54 9.71 7.64
C GLY A 156 -11.49 9.46 8.82
N ILE A 157 -11.08 8.71 9.83
CA ILE A 157 -11.83 8.64 11.10
C ILE A 157 -11.84 10.03 11.75
N ARG A 158 -13.00 10.48 12.18
CA ARG A 158 -13.16 11.83 12.76
C ARG A 158 -13.28 11.82 14.28
N ASP A 159 -13.56 10.67 14.83
CA ASP A 159 -13.62 10.45 16.27
C ASP A 159 -12.22 10.26 16.84
N TYR A 160 -12.04 10.36 18.16
CA TYR A 160 -10.78 10.10 18.86
C TYR A 160 -9.61 10.99 18.40
N LYS A 161 -9.84 12.28 18.27
CA LYS A 161 -8.85 13.26 17.80
C LYS A 161 -7.58 13.28 18.63
N GLU A 162 -7.69 13.01 19.93
CA GLU A 162 -6.57 12.89 20.86
C GLU A 162 -5.63 11.72 20.55
N GLU A 163 -6.13 10.69 19.87
CA GLU A 163 -5.33 9.51 19.49
C GLU A 163 -4.72 9.65 18.08
N TRP A 164 -5.13 10.65 17.32
CA TRP A 164 -4.64 10.86 15.95
C TRP A 164 -3.13 11.13 15.87
N HIS A 165 -2.59 11.72 16.92
CA HIS A 165 -1.16 11.99 16.97
C HIS A 165 -0.34 10.70 16.81
N ASP A 166 -0.77 9.63 17.47
CA ASP A 166 -0.09 8.34 17.44
C ASP A 166 -0.49 7.44 16.28
N GLY A 167 -1.56 7.82 15.58
CA GLY A 167 -2.14 7.08 14.47
C GLY A 167 -3.09 5.97 14.92
N ILE A 168 -4.13 5.77 14.13
CA ILE A 168 -5.14 4.73 14.36
C ILE A 168 -5.03 3.70 13.24
N SER A 169 -4.89 2.43 13.63
CA SER A 169 -4.85 1.31 12.70
C SER A 169 -6.26 0.78 12.44
N LEU A 170 -6.56 0.50 11.18
CA LEU A 170 -7.69 -0.32 10.78
C LEU A 170 -7.29 -1.79 10.90
N VAL A 171 -8.16 -2.60 11.50
CA VAL A 171 -8.04 -4.06 11.53
C VAL A 171 -9.37 -4.65 11.11
N ILE A 172 -9.35 -5.55 10.13
CA ILE A 172 -10.52 -6.32 9.67
C ILE A 172 -10.17 -7.79 9.82
N THR A 173 -11.00 -8.55 10.49
CA THR A 173 -10.87 -10.01 10.58
C THR A 173 -11.79 -10.66 9.55
N HIS A 174 -11.33 -11.73 8.91
CA HIS A 174 -12.05 -12.45 7.86
C HIS A 174 -12.39 -13.88 8.26
N THR A 175 -11.77 -14.37 9.35
CA THR A 175 -11.93 -15.75 9.81
C THR A 175 -12.02 -15.82 11.32
N SER A 176 -12.61 -16.90 11.83
CA SER A 176 -12.68 -17.20 13.27
C SER A 176 -11.29 -17.30 13.92
N GLU A 177 -10.32 -17.83 13.17
CA GLU A 177 -8.92 -17.93 13.62
C GLU A 177 -8.25 -16.57 13.73
N GLY A 178 -8.55 -15.66 12.78
CA GLY A 178 -8.10 -14.28 12.85
C GLY A 178 -8.69 -13.54 14.04
N ASP A 179 -9.99 -13.71 14.32
CA ASP A 179 -10.65 -13.18 15.49
C ASP A 179 -10.05 -13.72 16.79
N ALA A 180 -9.86 -15.02 16.89
CA ALA A 180 -9.29 -15.65 18.08
C ALA A 180 -7.84 -15.17 18.31
N PHE A 181 -7.05 -15.08 17.25
CA PHE A 181 -5.68 -14.58 17.31
C PHE A 181 -5.63 -13.14 17.80
N LEU A 182 -6.47 -12.27 17.24
CA LEU A 182 -6.52 -10.85 17.62
C LEU A 182 -6.97 -10.68 19.08
N ASN A 183 -8.01 -11.39 19.50
CA ASN A 183 -8.54 -11.33 20.87
C ASN A 183 -7.55 -11.89 21.91
N SER A 184 -6.67 -12.81 21.53
CA SER A 184 -5.63 -13.34 22.42
C SER A 184 -4.38 -12.44 22.51
N THR A 185 -4.27 -11.42 21.65
CA THR A 185 -3.10 -10.54 21.62
C THR A 185 -3.19 -9.47 22.70
N GLN A 186 -2.22 -9.46 23.60
CA GLN A 186 -2.14 -8.49 24.69
C GLN A 186 -1.60 -7.12 24.23
N GLY A 187 -2.00 -6.07 24.96
CA GLY A 187 -1.47 -4.71 24.72
C GLY A 187 -2.14 -3.98 23.57
N LEU A 188 -3.25 -4.49 23.03
CA LEU A 188 -4.05 -3.80 22.02
C LEU A 188 -5.25 -3.10 22.65
N THR A 189 -5.44 -1.84 22.31
CA THR A 189 -6.70 -1.12 22.57
C THR A 189 -7.54 -1.16 21.29
N MET A 190 -8.64 -1.91 21.33
CA MET A 190 -9.49 -2.13 20.16
C MET A 190 -10.87 -1.54 20.36
N ARG A 191 -11.42 -0.94 19.29
CA ARG A 191 -12.78 -0.41 19.27
C ARG A 191 -13.50 -0.92 18.02
N LYS A 192 -14.64 -1.59 18.24
CA LYS A 192 -15.46 -2.08 17.12
C LYS A 192 -16.05 -0.92 16.33
N ARG A 193 -15.96 -1.02 15.01
CA ARG A 193 -16.52 -0.06 14.06
C ARG A 193 -17.29 -0.80 12.96
N SER A 194 -18.15 -0.06 12.27
CA SER A 194 -18.84 -0.63 11.13
C SER A 194 -17.89 -0.81 9.94
N ILE A 195 -18.12 -1.83 9.12
CA ILE A 195 -17.39 -1.99 7.87
C ILE A 195 -17.54 -0.76 6.96
N LYS A 196 -18.66 -0.04 7.10
CA LYS A 196 -18.93 1.21 6.42
C LYS A 196 -17.86 2.27 6.70
N ASP A 197 -17.45 2.42 7.96
CA ASP A 197 -16.42 3.38 8.33
C ASP A 197 -15.08 3.02 7.69
N ALA A 198 -14.74 1.72 7.66
CA ALA A 198 -13.54 1.22 7.02
C ALA A 198 -13.53 1.52 5.51
N LEU A 199 -14.63 1.27 4.82
CA LEU A 199 -14.76 1.49 3.39
C LEU A 199 -14.72 2.97 3.00
N LEU A 200 -15.37 3.83 3.78
CA LEU A 200 -15.36 5.27 3.55
C LEU A 200 -13.96 5.87 3.72
N SER A 201 -13.20 5.36 4.68
CA SER A 201 -11.85 5.85 4.98
C SER A 201 -10.77 5.23 4.09
N ASN A 202 -10.98 4.02 3.58
CA ASN A 202 -10.00 3.25 2.82
C ASN A 202 -10.56 2.74 1.48
N ARG A 203 -10.73 3.64 0.53
CA ARG A 203 -11.22 3.28 -0.83
C ARG A 203 -10.39 2.19 -1.51
N THR A 204 -9.11 2.08 -1.16
CA THR A 204 -8.22 1.02 -1.66
C THR A 204 -8.59 -0.39 -1.21
N LEU A 205 -9.51 -0.53 -0.26
CA LEU A 205 -10.10 -1.84 0.09
C LEU A 205 -10.92 -2.43 -1.05
N TYR A 206 -11.55 -1.61 -1.88
CA TYR A 206 -12.48 -2.07 -2.91
C TYR A 206 -12.27 -1.42 -4.29
N SER A 207 -11.39 -0.46 -4.41
CA SER A 207 -11.19 0.28 -5.66
C SER A 207 -9.73 0.55 -5.96
N SER A 208 -9.37 0.45 -7.23
CA SER A 208 -8.09 0.87 -7.79
C SER A 208 -8.19 2.17 -8.61
N ASP A 209 -9.25 2.94 -8.45
CA ASP A 209 -9.61 4.09 -9.31
C ASP A 209 -8.47 5.07 -9.57
N LYS A 210 -7.68 5.44 -8.53
CA LYS A 210 -6.52 6.33 -8.72
C LYS A 210 -5.46 5.72 -9.63
N ILE A 211 -5.31 4.40 -9.59
CA ILE A 211 -4.32 3.67 -10.36
C ILE A 211 -4.85 3.45 -11.77
N ASP A 212 -6.11 3.06 -11.91
CA ASP A 212 -6.75 2.79 -13.19
C ASP A 212 -6.83 4.05 -14.07
N ALA A 213 -7.16 5.20 -13.50
CA ALA A 213 -7.23 6.48 -14.21
C ALA A 213 -5.89 6.92 -14.82
N ASN A 214 -4.77 6.37 -14.34
CA ASN A 214 -3.42 6.70 -14.79
C ASN A 214 -2.80 5.62 -15.69
N ARG A 215 -3.58 4.64 -16.14
CA ARG A 215 -3.09 3.46 -16.88
C ARG A 215 -2.34 3.81 -18.16
N TRP A 216 -2.85 4.73 -18.93
CA TRP A 216 -2.20 5.18 -20.18
C TRP A 216 -0.93 6.00 -19.91
N GLN A 217 -0.93 6.84 -18.88
CA GLN A 217 0.22 7.64 -18.48
C GLN A 217 1.39 6.73 -18.08
N ARG A 218 1.09 5.61 -17.41
CA ARG A 218 2.10 4.61 -17.07
C ARG A 218 2.79 4.03 -18.30
N LYS A 219 2.06 3.79 -19.40
CA LYS A 219 2.64 3.27 -20.64
C LYS A 219 3.73 4.21 -21.15
N TYR A 220 3.47 5.51 -21.15
CA TYR A 220 4.46 6.52 -21.57
C TYR A 220 5.60 6.65 -20.56
N MET A 221 5.30 6.70 -19.26
CA MET A 221 6.32 6.82 -18.23
C MET A 221 7.29 5.63 -18.24
N SER A 222 6.81 4.41 -18.42
CA SER A 222 7.68 3.23 -18.51
C SER A 222 8.62 3.25 -19.71
N GLN A 223 8.20 3.85 -20.84
CA GLN A 223 9.03 4.02 -22.02
C GLN A 223 10.10 5.11 -21.84
N LEU A 224 9.80 6.12 -21.05
CA LEU A 224 10.68 7.27 -20.84
C LEU A 224 11.77 6.99 -19.78
N TYR A 225 11.44 6.26 -18.71
CA TYR A 225 12.35 6.08 -17.57
C TYR A 225 13.69 5.43 -17.92
N GLY A 226 13.73 4.50 -18.86
CA GLY A 226 14.96 3.84 -19.26
C GLY A 226 15.76 4.55 -20.35
N ARG A 227 15.18 5.54 -21.05
CA ARG A 227 15.73 6.11 -22.28
C ARG A 227 15.89 7.63 -22.27
N ALA A 228 15.13 8.32 -21.47
CA ALA A 228 15.13 9.78 -21.46
C ALA A 228 16.34 10.35 -20.70
N PRO A 229 16.92 11.46 -21.17
CA PRO A 229 17.99 12.14 -20.45
C PRO A 229 17.46 12.75 -19.13
N LEU A 230 18.38 12.96 -18.17
CA LEU A 230 18.04 13.39 -16.81
C LEU A 230 17.25 14.71 -16.78
N TRP A 231 17.58 15.67 -17.64
CA TRP A 231 16.86 16.95 -17.70
C TRP A 231 15.40 16.75 -18.10
N PHE A 232 15.12 15.82 -19.02
CA PHE A 232 13.76 15.49 -19.43
C PHE A 232 13.00 14.75 -18.32
N LEU A 233 13.66 13.83 -17.60
CA LEU A 233 13.07 13.15 -16.44
C LEU A 233 12.71 14.14 -15.33
N LYS A 234 13.57 15.14 -15.08
CA LYS A 234 13.28 16.23 -14.13
C LYS A 234 12.08 17.06 -14.58
N TRP A 235 12.00 17.40 -15.84
CA TRP A 235 10.84 18.10 -16.41
C TRP A 235 9.58 17.24 -16.34
N ALA A 236 9.65 15.98 -16.75
CA ALA A 236 8.54 15.03 -16.69
C ALA A 236 8.06 14.82 -15.24
N TYR A 237 8.98 14.79 -14.27
CA TYR A 237 8.64 14.76 -12.85
C TYR A 237 7.80 15.97 -12.43
N VAL A 238 8.24 17.16 -12.77
CA VAL A 238 7.48 18.38 -12.45
C VAL A 238 6.12 18.36 -13.15
N ALA A 239 6.09 18.03 -14.44
CA ALA A 239 4.86 17.99 -15.20
C ALA A 239 3.88 16.90 -14.77
N VAL A 240 4.39 15.73 -14.40
CA VAL A 240 3.56 14.53 -14.14
C VAL A 240 3.26 14.35 -12.65
N CYS A 241 4.23 14.60 -11.78
CA CYS A 241 4.11 14.34 -10.36
C CYS A 241 3.70 15.57 -9.53
N LYS A 242 4.19 16.75 -9.90
CA LYS A 242 3.84 18.01 -9.18
C LYS A 242 2.59 18.70 -9.72
N SER A 243 2.23 18.51 -10.98
CA SER A 243 1.01 19.13 -11.48
C SER A 243 -0.21 18.37 -10.94
N ALA A 244 -0.80 18.90 -9.90
CA ALA A 244 -2.16 18.56 -9.49
C ALA A 244 -3.20 19.15 -10.49
N ASN A 245 -2.76 19.77 -11.59
CA ASN A 245 -3.66 20.41 -12.53
C ASN A 245 -4.24 19.35 -13.49
N PRO A 246 -5.53 19.00 -13.35
CA PRO A 246 -6.19 18.04 -14.21
C PRO A 246 -6.28 18.52 -15.68
N LEU A 247 -6.05 19.81 -15.95
CA LEU A 247 -6.07 20.36 -17.30
C LEU A 247 -4.85 19.98 -18.14
N LEU A 248 -3.73 19.63 -17.53
CA LEU A 248 -2.54 19.15 -18.26
C LEU A 248 -2.65 17.68 -18.68
N TRP A 249 -3.58 16.95 -18.07
CA TRP A 249 -3.83 15.55 -18.35
C TRP A 249 -5.32 15.27 -18.25
N PRO A 250 -6.09 15.54 -19.31
CA PRO A 250 -7.53 15.32 -19.28
C PRO A 250 -7.80 13.83 -19.01
N MET A 251 -8.53 13.55 -17.95
CA MET A 251 -9.23 12.26 -17.83
C MET A 251 -10.17 12.19 -19.04
N THR A 252 -10.08 11.11 -19.79
CA THR A 252 -11.01 10.91 -20.89
C THR A 252 -12.43 10.74 -20.32
N LEU A 253 -13.44 11.01 -21.14
CA LEU A 253 -14.84 10.74 -20.75
C LEU A 253 -15.02 9.25 -20.40
N GLU A 254 -14.24 8.38 -21.01
CA GLU A 254 -14.18 6.96 -20.73
C GLU A 254 -13.63 6.65 -19.32
N ASP A 255 -12.57 7.34 -18.89
CA ASP A 255 -12.02 7.19 -17.53
C ASP A 255 -13.02 7.64 -16.48
N LEU A 256 -13.75 8.74 -16.73
CA LEU A 256 -14.81 9.23 -15.86
C LEU A 256 -15.99 8.26 -15.81
N TRP A 257 -16.35 7.68 -16.95
CA TRP A 257 -17.42 6.71 -17.03
C TRP A 257 -17.08 5.40 -16.31
N LEU A 258 -15.88 4.87 -16.52
CA LEU A 258 -15.36 3.69 -15.83
C LEU A 258 -15.32 3.89 -14.32
N ARG A 259 -14.86 5.06 -13.88
CA ARG A 259 -14.88 5.43 -12.47
C ARG A 259 -16.29 5.40 -11.87
N ARG A 260 -17.24 6.06 -12.52
CA ARG A 260 -18.65 6.06 -12.10
C ARG A 260 -19.28 4.68 -12.13
N LYS A 261 -18.92 3.85 -13.11
CA LYS A 261 -19.39 2.46 -13.20
C LYS A 261 -18.89 1.62 -12.02
N LYS A 262 -17.62 1.71 -11.68
CA LYS A 262 -17.02 1.01 -10.52
C LYS A 262 -17.59 1.49 -9.20
N GLU A 263 -17.77 2.80 -9.02
CA GLU A 263 -18.45 3.35 -7.84
C GLU A 263 -19.87 2.81 -7.68
N ARG A 264 -20.64 2.72 -8.78
CA ARG A 264 -21.98 2.13 -8.77
C ARG A 264 -22.00 0.62 -8.49
N GLN A 265 -20.98 -0.11 -8.90
CA GLN A 265 -20.85 -1.55 -8.62
C GLN A 265 -20.41 -1.83 -7.18
N ALA A 266 -19.61 -0.96 -6.59
CA ALA A 266 -19.16 -1.09 -5.19
C ALA A 266 -20.30 -0.80 -4.20
N ILE A 267 -21.22 0.11 -4.52
CA ILE A 267 -22.33 0.48 -3.64
C ILE A 267 -23.32 -0.67 -3.37
N PRO A 268 -23.75 -1.48 -4.34
CA PRO A 268 -24.62 -2.62 -4.10
C PRO A 268 -23.97 -3.70 -3.24
N TYR A 269 -22.75 -4.08 -3.56
CA TYR A 269 -21.95 -5.03 -2.76
C TYR A 269 -21.83 -4.56 -1.30
N TYR A 270 -21.54 -3.31 -1.14
CA TYR A 270 -21.49 -2.64 0.14
C TYR A 270 -22.82 -2.69 0.90
N ASN A 271 -23.94 -2.45 0.22
CA ASN A 271 -25.28 -2.50 0.83
C ASN A 271 -25.73 -3.94 1.18
N GLU A 272 -25.24 -4.94 0.44
CA GLU A 272 -25.51 -6.36 0.72
C GLU A 272 -24.73 -6.86 1.93
N GLU A 273 -23.45 -6.46 2.06
CA GLU A 273 -22.63 -6.84 3.22
C GLU A 273 -23.13 -6.18 4.53
N ILE A 274 -23.60 -4.94 4.47
CA ILE A 274 -24.24 -4.30 5.65
C ILE A 274 -25.51 -5.01 6.11
N LYS A 275 -26.26 -5.63 5.18
CA LYS A 275 -27.49 -6.36 5.54
C LYS A 275 -27.22 -7.73 6.16
N LYS A 276 -26.00 -8.26 6.03
CA LYS A 276 -25.60 -9.55 6.60
C LYS A 276 -25.05 -9.45 8.04
N HIS A 277 -24.77 -8.24 8.52
CA HIS A 277 -24.28 -7.91 9.86
C HIS A 277 -25.18 -6.88 10.55
#